data_57ec17514fce71763dbb08530297de98
#
_entry.id   57ec17514fce71763dbb08530297de98
#
_cell.length_a   1.000
_cell.length_b   1.000
_cell.length_c   1.000
_cell.angle_alpha   90.00
_cell.angle_beta   90.00
_cell.angle_gamma   90.00
#
_symmetry.space_group_name_H-M   'P 1'
#
loop_
_entity.id
_entity.type
_entity.pdbx_description
1 polymer ?
#
loop_
_entity_poly.entity_id
_entity_poly.type
_entity_poly.pdbx_seq_one_letter_code
_entity_poly.pdbx_strand_id
1 'polypeptide(L)'
;MAAINAENITNLDLAKNYIDDSLLTNHSSIEKKIWRFLNNHKFVGIKFFKAVVKKIIKKIGALKHNKLVVILDHMYTNDDFVTLMFTLKIGKQSIPIHFINDKDKRSGHYDINDDDRKFLFSQKVIIEAIDYVIDLLSCINAPITFLGDRWFCNLALMRHIHKKGHFFCIRAKVNSDLKVLIYDKKEKHYICKKLSELTVQKYHALYYKNISVGKHHFKCNLSIGRGNQSDDPWFILSNIEPNQAIREYSHRFDGIEMFFKSQKSNGFNLEKTRTRNLHAFENLYSIICFAGLWLSILAIDYTKNYAHVKKYLNIRYVKNNKNGKPIRILSIFNLGLTIFRRCFNSYINYKIKTNMQLYLWLIQNFCFTFYVKLPFNTFCYEKNCNKISFLKNIAVFYIQIYQNQSKLIYQ
;
A
#
# COMPACT_ATOMS: atom_id res chain seq x y z
N MET A 1 8.13 -11.32 11.96
CA MET A 1 8.76 -10.67 13.13
C MET A 1 10.16 -10.18 12.84
N ALA A 2 11.07 -11.01 12.31
CA ALA A 2 12.43 -10.57 11.97
C ALA A 2 12.44 -9.29 11.09
N ALA A 3 11.60 -9.24 10.05
CA ALA A 3 11.50 -8.07 9.17
C ALA A 3 11.03 -6.78 9.86
N ILE A 4 10.26 -6.88 10.93
CA ILE A 4 9.77 -5.72 11.70
C ILE A 4 10.84 -5.18 12.66
N ASN A 5 11.67 -6.07 13.19
CA ASN A 5 12.72 -5.71 14.13
C ASN A 5 14.04 -5.35 13.45
N ALA A 6 14.26 -5.80 12.24
CA ALA A 6 15.48 -5.49 11.50
C ALA A 6 15.58 -3.99 11.18
N GLU A 7 16.77 -3.43 11.28
CA GLU A 7 17.03 -2.05 10.86
C GLU A 7 17.10 -1.95 9.32
N ASN A 8 17.54 -3.01 8.69
CA ASN A 8 17.63 -3.13 7.23
C ASN A 8 17.06 -4.47 6.78
N ILE A 9 16.56 -4.52 5.55
CA ILE A 9 16.05 -5.76 4.96
C ILE A 9 17.17 -6.47 4.19
N THR A 10 18.23 -6.81 4.90
CA THR A 10 19.26 -7.74 4.42
C THR A 10 19.06 -9.12 5.06
N ASN A 11 19.52 -10.17 4.40
CA ASN A 11 19.45 -11.52 4.99
C ASN A 11 20.17 -11.58 6.34
N LEU A 12 21.29 -10.86 6.49
CA LEU A 12 22.06 -10.79 7.73
C LEU A 12 21.28 -10.09 8.85
N ASP A 13 20.65 -8.95 8.57
CA ASP A 13 19.88 -8.22 9.59
C ASP A 13 18.59 -8.96 9.94
N LEU A 14 17.97 -9.63 8.98
CA LEU A 14 16.85 -10.54 9.24
C LEU A 14 17.27 -11.71 10.13
N ALA A 15 18.48 -12.27 9.91
CA ALA A 15 19.01 -13.38 10.72
C ALA A 15 19.30 -12.93 12.16
N LYS A 16 19.89 -11.74 12.36
CA LYS A 16 20.14 -11.18 13.70
C LYS A 16 18.86 -10.97 14.52
N ASN A 17 17.75 -10.69 13.83
CA ASN A 17 16.44 -10.45 14.45
C ASN A 17 15.51 -11.67 14.37
N TYR A 18 16.00 -12.81 13.87
CA TYR A 18 15.28 -14.06 13.86
C TYR A 18 15.34 -14.70 15.25
N ILE A 19 14.18 -14.90 15.83
CA ILE A 19 14.06 -15.56 17.14
C ILE A 19 13.75 -17.03 16.87
N ASP A 20 14.76 -17.84 17.07
CA ASP A 20 14.62 -19.30 17.12
C ASP A 20 14.77 -19.76 18.57
N ASP A 21 13.99 -20.73 18.99
CA ASP A 21 14.08 -21.29 20.34
C ASP A 21 15.40 -22.05 20.56
N SER A 22 16.10 -22.41 19.48
CA SER A 22 17.46 -22.93 19.55
C SER A 22 18.48 -21.79 19.64
N LEU A 23 18.76 -21.31 20.83
CA LEU A 23 19.83 -20.34 21.16
C LEU A 23 21.22 -20.73 20.64
N LEU A 24 21.37 -21.89 20.03
CA LEU A 24 22.62 -22.50 19.53
C LEU A 24 22.82 -22.35 18.02
N THR A 25 21.87 -21.76 17.28
CA THR A 25 22.01 -21.70 15.82
C THR A 25 22.86 -20.50 15.41
N ASN A 26 23.97 -20.76 14.72
CA ASN A 26 24.84 -19.74 14.18
C ASN A 26 24.09 -18.81 13.22
N HIS A 27 24.31 -17.49 13.30
CA HIS A 27 23.70 -16.47 12.43
C HIS A 27 23.85 -16.79 10.94
N SER A 28 24.97 -17.35 10.50
CA SER A 28 25.18 -17.76 9.09
C SER A 28 24.24 -18.87 8.66
N SER A 29 23.88 -19.80 9.55
CA SER A 29 22.90 -20.85 9.28
C SER A 29 21.49 -20.29 9.14
N ILE A 30 21.13 -19.31 9.98
CA ILE A 30 19.84 -18.63 9.90
C ILE A 30 19.78 -17.80 8.59
N GLU A 31 20.84 -17.10 8.25
CA GLU A 31 20.92 -16.34 6.99
C GLU A 31 20.70 -17.26 5.77
N LYS A 32 21.34 -18.43 5.75
CA LYS A 32 21.12 -19.44 4.71
C LYS A 32 19.68 -19.98 4.69
N LYS A 33 19.05 -20.18 5.86
CA LYS A 33 17.64 -20.57 5.95
C LYS A 33 16.72 -19.51 5.34
N ILE A 34 16.94 -18.22 5.67
CA ILE A 34 16.18 -17.09 5.10
C ILE A 34 16.37 -17.02 3.59
N TRP A 35 17.62 -17.13 3.13
CA TRP A 35 17.92 -17.12 1.70
C TRP A 35 17.20 -18.25 0.97
N ARG A 36 17.28 -19.49 1.50
CA ARG A 36 16.58 -20.65 0.93
C ARG A 36 15.06 -20.45 0.92
N PHE A 37 14.50 -19.89 1.98
CA PHE A 37 13.07 -19.60 2.07
C PHE A 37 12.64 -18.60 1.00
N LEU A 38 13.36 -17.50 0.83
CA LEU A 38 13.02 -16.48 -0.16
C LEU A 38 13.17 -16.99 -1.61
N ASN A 39 14.11 -17.91 -1.85
CA ASN A 39 14.32 -18.53 -3.16
C ASN A 39 13.50 -19.81 -3.38
N ASN A 40 12.68 -20.22 -2.42
CA ASN A 40 11.88 -21.44 -2.54
C ASN A 40 10.70 -21.23 -3.50
N HIS A 41 10.73 -21.91 -4.65
CA HIS A 41 9.67 -21.83 -5.67
C HIS A 41 8.31 -22.38 -5.20
N LYS A 42 8.27 -23.18 -4.13
CA LYS A 42 7.02 -23.65 -3.52
C LYS A 42 6.33 -22.54 -2.71
N PHE A 43 7.07 -21.52 -2.24
CA PHE A 43 6.52 -20.34 -1.58
C PHE A 43 6.34 -19.21 -2.61
N VAL A 44 5.09 -18.87 -2.87
CA VAL A 44 4.71 -17.77 -3.77
C VAL A 44 4.13 -16.65 -2.93
N GLY A 45 4.98 -15.69 -2.54
CA GLY A 45 4.63 -14.63 -1.59
C GLY A 45 3.42 -13.81 -2.02
N ILE A 46 3.29 -13.52 -3.31
CA ILE A 46 2.13 -12.77 -3.83
C ILE A 46 0.80 -13.52 -3.62
N LYS A 47 0.78 -14.85 -3.73
CA LYS A 47 -0.43 -15.65 -3.44
C LYS A 47 -0.81 -15.56 -1.97
N PHE A 48 0.18 -15.65 -1.08
CA PHE A 48 -0.01 -15.45 0.36
C PHE A 48 -0.58 -14.05 0.64
N PHE A 49 0.05 -12.99 0.11
CA PHE A 49 -0.39 -11.62 0.29
C PHE A 49 -1.82 -11.39 -0.21
N LYS A 50 -2.15 -11.88 -1.42
CA LYS A 50 -3.51 -11.81 -1.98
C LYS A 50 -4.55 -12.48 -1.08
N ALA A 51 -4.24 -13.65 -0.50
CA ALA A 51 -5.15 -14.35 0.40
C ALA A 51 -5.42 -13.55 1.69
N VAL A 52 -4.39 -12.91 2.25
CA VAL A 52 -4.51 -12.05 3.42
C VAL A 52 -5.35 -10.81 3.11
N VAL A 53 -5.03 -10.10 2.02
CA VAL A 53 -5.76 -8.90 1.61
C VAL A 53 -7.23 -9.21 1.37
N LYS A 54 -7.55 -10.33 0.70
CA LYS A 54 -8.94 -10.75 0.46
C LYS A 54 -9.73 -10.90 1.76
N LYS A 55 -9.11 -11.46 2.82
CA LYS A 55 -9.75 -11.56 4.15
C LYS A 55 -9.97 -10.19 4.79
N ILE A 56 -9.02 -9.28 4.65
CA ILE A 56 -9.13 -7.91 5.20
C ILE A 56 -10.21 -7.13 4.47
N ILE A 57 -10.25 -7.17 3.15
CA ILE A 57 -11.25 -6.47 2.33
C ILE A 57 -12.67 -6.95 2.66
N LYS A 58 -12.88 -8.25 2.84
CA LYS A 58 -14.19 -8.78 3.29
C LYS A 58 -14.66 -8.17 4.62
N LYS A 59 -13.73 -7.87 5.54
CA LYS A 59 -14.05 -7.23 6.83
C LYS A 59 -14.31 -5.74 6.69
N ILE A 60 -13.53 -5.04 5.85
CA ILE A 60 -13.78 -3.64 5.51
C ILE A 60 -15.13 -3.52 4.82
N GLY A 61 -15.49 -4.47 3.96
CA GLY A 61 -16.77 -4.52 3.26
C GLY A 61 -17.99 -4.62 4.17
N ALA A 62 -17.83 -5.11 5.41
CA ALA A 62 -18.91 -5.09 6.40
C ALA A 62 -19.25 -3.66 6.92
N LEU A 63 -18.39 -2.66 6.62
CA LEU A 63 -18.64 -1.25 6.89
C LEU A 63 -19.30 -0.62 5.66
N LYS A 64 -20.27 0.25 5.86
CA LYS A 64 -20.89 0.99 4.74
C LYS A 64 -19.89 2.01 4.18
N HIS A 65 -19.61 1.92 2.91
CA HIS A 65 -18.74 2.86 2.18
C HIS A 65 -19.51 3.48 1.02
N ASN A 66 -19.47 4.80 0.91
CA ASN A 66 -20.10 5.50 -0.21
C ASN A 66 -19.22 5.52 -1.46
N LYS A 67 -17.92 5.45 -1.29
CA LYS A 67 -16.92 5.39 -2.36
C LYS A 67 -15.59 4.82 -1.84
N LEU A 68 -14.83 4.24 -2.74
CA LEU A 68 -13.47 3.77 -2.48
C LEU A 68 -12.47 4.59 -3.29
N VAL A 69 -11.30 4.82 -2.74
CA VAL A 69 -10.20 5.49 -3.44
C VAL A 69 -9.02 4.54 -3.52
N VAL A 70 -8.63 4.18 -4.73
CA VAL A 70 -7.46 3.36 -5.02
C VAL A 70 -6.39 4.22 -5.68
N ILE A 71 -5.18 4.18 -5.16
CA ILE A 71 -4.05 4.96 -5.67
C ILE A 71 -3.06 4.02 -6.34
N LEU A 72 -2.68 4.37 -7.57
CA LEU A 72 -1.67 3.66 -8.36
C LEU A 72 -0.40 4.47 -8.39
N ASP A 73 0.74 3.81 -8.18
CA ASP A 73 2.04 4.43 -8.33
C ASP A 73 3.15 3.41 -8.57
N HIS A 74 4.30 3.89 -9.06
CA HIS A 74 5.50 3.09 -9.23
C HIS A 74 6.49 3.36 -8.10
N MET A 75 7.10 2.30 -7.59
CA MET A 75 8.21 2.38 -6.66
C MET A 75 9.42 1.68 -7.25
N TYR A 76 10.56 2.33 -7.20
CA TYR A 76 11.86 1.80 -7.63
C TYR A 76 12.66 1.36 -6.42
N THR A 77 13.32 0.22 -6.54
CA THR A 77 14.14 -0.36 -5.48
C THR A 77 15.51 -0.75 -6.03
N ASN A 78 16.56 -0.07 -5.58
CA ASN A 78 17.99 -0.33 -5.88
C ASN A 78 18.36 -0.37 -7.36
N ASP A 79 17.64 0.34 -8.22
CA ASP A 79 17.80 0.29 -9.67
C ASP A 79 17.64 -1.11 -10.30
N ASP A 80 17.32 -2.13 -9.50
CA ASP A 80 17.11 -3.50 -9.95
C ASP A 80 15.63 -3.82 -10.21
N PHE A 81 14.73 -3.23 -9.41
CA PHE A 81 13.31 -3.58 -9.43
C PHE A 81 12.40 -2.37 -9.50
N VAL A 82 11.30 -2.57 -10.20
CA VAL A 82 10.16 -1.66 -10.19
C VAL A 82 8.91 -2.38 -9.69
N THR A 83 8.16 -1.73 -8.83
CA THR A 83 6.90 -2.22 -8.30
C THR A 83 5.76 -1.31 -8.75
N LEU A 84 4.77 -1.86 -9.45
CA LEU A 84 3.47 -1.23 -9.65
C LEU A 84 2.62 -1.54 -8.43
N MET A 85 2.27 -0.53 -7.66
CA MET A 85 1.53 -0.65 -6.40
C MET A 85 0.12 -0.11 -6.52
N PHE A 86 -0.83 -0.83 -5.94
CA PHE A 86 -2.21 -0.40 -5.72
C PHE A 86 -2.48 -0.34 -4.23
N THR A 87 -2.86 0.84 -3.75
CA THR A 87 -3.21 1.03 -2.34
C THR A 87 -4.64 1.51 -2.21
N LEU A 88 -5.34 1.00 -1.19
CA LEU A 88 -6.66 1.47 -0.79
C LEU A 88 -6.51 2.55 0.27
N LYS A 89 -7.10 3.72 0.04
CA LYS A 89 -7.07 4.82 0.99
C LYS A 89 -8.07 4.59 2.11
N ILE A 90 -7.60 4.67 3.35
CA ILE A 90 -8.40 4.56 4.58
C ILE A 90 -8.10 5.76 5.47
N GLY A 91 -9.00 6.73 5.51
CA GLY A 91 -8.77 7.99 6.22
C GLY A 91 -7.57 8.76 5.66
N LYS A 92 -6.57 9.05 6.50
CA LYS A 92 -5.32 9.73 6.10
C LYS A 92 -4.19 8.77 5.71
N GLN A 93 -4.50 7.53 5.35
CA GLN A 93 -3.54 6.49 5.05
C GLN A 93 -3.93 5.69 3.84
N SER A 94 -2.97 4.91 3.36
CA SER A 94 -3.20 3.89 2.35
C SER A 94 -2.63 2.56 2.81
N ILE A 95 -3.39 1.50 2.56
CA ILE A 95 -2.96 0.12 2.76
C ILE A 95 -2.69 -0.54 1.40
N PRO A 96 -1.64 -1.33 1.27
CA PRO A 96 -1.38 -2.07 0.04
C PRO A 96 -2.45 -3.14 -0.16
N ILE A 97 -3.02 -3.21 -1.37
CA ILE A 97 -4.03 -4.22 -1.72
C ILE A 97 -3.61 -5.12 -2.86
N HIS A 98 -2.76 -4.61 -3.75
CA HIS A 98 -2.18 -5.37 -4.85
C HIS A 98 -0.86 -4.75 -5.30
N PHE A 99 0.05 -5.57 -5.83
CA PHE A 99 1.26 -5.11 -6.47
C PHE A 99 1.75 -6.10 -7.53
N ILE A 100 2.57 -5.58 -8.45
CA ILE A 100 3.29 -6.35 -9.45
C ILE A 100 4.74 -5.88 -9.40
N ASN A 101 5.68 -6.82 -9.32
CA ASN A 101 7.10 -6.52 -9.40
C ASN A 101 7.64 -6.94 -10.75
N ASP A 102 8.57 -6.15 -11.27
CA ASP A 102 9.37 -6.48 -12.44
C ASP A 102 10.79 -5.93 -12.27
N LYS A 103 11.69 -6.36 -13.15
CA LYS A 103 13.02 -5.78 -13.21
C LYS A 103 12.98 -4.37 -13.78
N ASP A 104 13.76 -3.44 -13.20
CA ASP A 104 13.84 -2.09 -13.74
C ASP A 104 14.65 -2.07 -15.02
N LYS A 105 13.95 -2.06 -16.13
CA LYS A 105 14.54 -2.05 -17.48
C LYS A 105 15.31 -0.77 -17.84
N ARG A 106 15.22 0.27 -17.01
CA ARG A 106 15.93 1.56 -17.21
C ARG A 106 17.33 1.56 -16.64
N SER A 107 17.65 0.60 -15.76
CA SER A 107 18.91 0.59 -15.01
C SER A 107 20.17 0.33 -15.85
N GLY A 108 20.02 0.04 -17.15
CA GLY A 108 21.17 -0.27 -18.03
C GLY A 108 21.83 -1.63 -17.77
N HIS A 109 21.38 -2.37 -16.74
CA HIS A 109 21.90 -3.70 -16.40
C HIS A 109 21.30 -4.83 -17.27
N TYR A 110 20.43 -4.48 -18.20
CA TYR A 110 19.75 -5.42 -19.08
C TYR A 110 19.86 -4.98 -20.53
N ASP A 111 20.26 -5.89 -21.42
CA ASP A 111 20.22 -5.71 -22.88
C ASP A 111 18.75 -5.68 -23.34
N ILE A 112 18.20 -4.47 -23.43
CA ILE A 112 16.82 -4.25 -23.86
C ILE A 112 16.83 -3.16 -24.92
N ASN A 113 16.11 -3.41 -26.01
CA ASN A 113 15.90 -2.44 -27.09
C ASN A 113 15.30 -1.13 -26.55
N ASP A 114 15.74 0.02 -27.05
CA ASP A 114 15.36 1.35 -26.56
C ASP A 114 13.83 1.60 -26.56
N ASP A 115 13.08 0.95 -27.42
CA ASP A 115 11.62 1.07 -27.45
C ASP A 115 10.91 0.39 -26.27
N ASP A 116 11.48 -0.68 -25.69
CA ASP A 116 10.93 -1.37 -24.53
C ASP A 116 11.23 -0.64 -23.22
N ARG A 117 12.22 0.27 -23.21
CA ARG A 117 12.56 1.10 -22.03
C ARG A 117 11.51 2.18 -21.72
N LYS A 118 10.63 2.51 -22.67
CA LYS A 118 9.64 3.58 -22.50
C LYS A 118 8.52 3.23 -21.54
N PHE A 119 8.21 1.94 -21.35
CA PHE A 119 7.08 1.48 -20.55
C PHE A 119 7.56 0.52 -19.47
N LEU A 120 7.42 0.94 -18.20
CA LEU A 120 7.74 0.11 -17.04
C LEU A 120 6.87 -1.13 -16.97
N PHE A 121 5.59 -0.96 -17.27
CA PHE A 121 4.61 -2.03 -17.40
C PHE A 121 3.80 -1.81 -18.66
N SER A 122 3.50 -2.89 -19.40
CA SER A 122 2.63 -2.80 -20.54
C SER A 122 1.22 -2.37 -20.13
N GLN A 123 0.51 -1.70 -21.04
CA GLN A 123 -0.88 -1.30 -20.80
C GLN A 123 -1.77 -2.49 -20.44
N LYS A 124 -1.55 -3.66 -21.06
CA LYS A 124 -2.27 -4.88 -20.77
C LYS A 124 -2.12 -5.30 -19.31
N VAL A 125 -0.90 -5.32 -18.78
CA VAL A 125 -0.60 -5.66 -17.37
C VAL A 125 -1.31 -4.70 -16.41
N ILE A 126 -1.31 -3.40 -16.70
CA ILE A 126 -1.97 -2.40 -15.85
C ILE A 126 -3.50 -2.61 -15.86
N ILE A 127 -4.09 -2.89 -17.02
CA ILE A 127 -5.53 -3.15 -17.14
C ILE A 127 -5.92 -4.43 -16.40
N GLU A 128 -5.17 -5.52 -16.56
CA GLU A 128 -5.41 -6.77 -15.83
C GLU A 128 -5.30 -6.58 -14.31
N ALA A 129 -4.35 -5.76 -13.85
CA ALA A 129 -4.22 -5.42 -12.44
C ALA A 129 -5.39 -4.59 -11.91
N ILE A 130 -5.91 -3.66 -12.71
CA ILE A 130 -7.12 -2.89 -12.38
C ILE A 130 -8.33 -3.81 -12.30
N ASP A 131 -8.52 -4.72 -13.25
CA ASP A 131 -9.62 -5.69 -13.23
C ASP A 131 -9.54 -6.57 -11.97
N TYR A 132 -8.34 -7.04 -11.62
CA TYR A 132 -8.13 -7.78 -10.37
C TYR A 132 -8.51 -6.96 -9.13
N VAL A 133 -8.17 -5.67 -9.08
CA VAL A 133 -8.50 -4.78 -7.96
C VAL A 133 -10.01 -4.50 -7.89
N ILE A 134 -10.66 -4.33 -9.03
CA ILE A 134 -12.12 -4.18 -9.11
C ILE A 134 -12.81 -5.43 -8.53
N ASP A 135 -12.40 -6.62 -8.98
CA ASP A 135 -12.94 -7.89 -8.49
C ASP A 135 -12.69 -8.08 -6.98
N LEU A 136 -11.48 -7.73 -6.51
CA LEU A 136 -11.13 -7.80 -5.10
C LEU A 136 -12.04 -6.93 -4.22
N LEU A 137 -12.40 -5.73 -4.71
CA LEU A 137 -13.19 -4.74 -3.99
C LEU A 137 -14.70 -4.86 -4.25
N SER A 138 -15.14 -5.72 -5.16
CA SER A 138 -16.55 -5.88 -5.55
C SER A 138 -17.48 -6.22 -4.36
N CYS A 139 -16.96 -6.92 -3.36
CA CYS A 139 -17.72 -7.26 -2.15
C CYS A 139 -18.11 -6.05 -1.28
N ILE A 140 -17.56 -4.85 -1.55
CA ILE A 140 -17.88 -3.62 -0.81
C ILE A 140 -19.09 -2.90 -1.44
N ASN A 141 -19.42 -3.21 -2.67
CA ASN A 141 -20.54 -2.61 -3.42
C ASN A 141 -20.50 -1.06 -3.42
N ALA A 142 -19.32 -0.49 -3.65
CA ALA A 142 -19.11 0.96 -3.73
C ALA A 142 -18.28 1.31 -4.97
N PRO A 143 -18.54 2.45 -5.62
CA PRO A 143 -17.75 2.88 -6.76
C PRO A 143 -16.30 3.17 -6.35
N ILE A 144 -15.37 2.83 -7.22
CA ILE A 144 -13.93 3.02 -7.02
C ILE A 144 -13.48 4.25 -7.80
N THR A 145 -12.73 5.15 -7.17
CA THR A 145 -12.01 6.22 -7.86
C THR A 145 -10.53 5.85 -7.91
N PHE A 146 -10.00 5.65 -9.11
CA PHE A 146 -8.58 5.37 -9.33
C PHE A 146 -7.80 6.67 -9.50
N LEU A 147 -6.75 6.84 -8.70
CA LEU A 147 -5.84 7.99 -8.75
C LEU A 147 -4.50 7.54 -9.31
N GLY A 148 -4.03 8.19 -10.36
CA GLY A 148 -2.73 7.89 -10.97
C GLY A 148 -1.94 9.15 -11.29
N ASP A 149 -0.61 9.04 -11.29
CA ASP A 149 0.25 10.12 -11.73
C ASP A 149 0.31 10.22 -13.25
N ARG A 150 1.17 11.10 -13.75
CA ARG A 150 1.36 11.35 -15.20
C ARG A 150 1.81 10.12 -16.01
N TRP A 151 2.37 9.10 -15.36
CA TRP A 151 2.76 7.86 -16.01
C TRP A 151 1.56 7.00 -16.40
N PHE A 152 0.45 7.15 -15.68
CA PHE A 152 -0.81 6.46 -15.94
C PHE A 152 -1.74 7.24 -16.89
N CYS A 153 -1.27 8.37 -17.45
CA CYS A 153 -2.04 9.16 -18.40
C CYS A 153 -2.16 8.46 -19.76
N ASN A 154 -3.03 7.45 -19.81
CA ASN A 154 -3.32 6.65 -20.98
C ASN A 154 -4.84 6.61 -21.21
N LEU A 155 -5.27 7.04 -22.40
CA LEU A 155 -6.70 7.14 -22.73
C LEU A 155 -7.41 5.79 -22.76
N ALA A 156 -6.71 4.70 -23.15
CA ALA A 156 -7.32 3.38 -23.14
C ALA A 156 -7.55 2.87 -21.71
N LEU A 157 -6.63 3.17 -20.79
CA LEU A 157 -6.78 2.88 -19.36
C LEU A 157 -7.99 3.62 -18.77
N MET A 158 -8.08 4.93 -19.01
CA MET A 158 -9.19 5.76 -18.52
C MET A 158 -10.54 5.29 -19.08
N ARG A 159 -10.56 4.95 -20.38
CA ARG A 159 -11.74 4.40 -21.04
C ARG A 159 -12.15 3.06 -20.45
N HIS A 160 -11.19 2.21 -20.13
CA HIS A 160 -11.44 0.91 -19.49
C HIS A 160 -12.09 1.09 -18.12
N ILE A 161 -11.50 1.92 -17.24
CA ILE A 161 -12.06 2.23 -15.91
C ILE A 161 -13.49 2.78 -16.04
N HIS A 162 -13.71 3.72 -16.95
CA HIS A 162 -15.04 4.30 -17.19
C HIS A 162 -16.06 3.27 -17.67
N LYS A 163 -15.70 2.40 -18.60
CA LYS A 163 -16.57 1.31 -19.10
C LYS A 163 -16.96 0.32 -18.02
N LYS A 164 -16.09 0.12 -17.01
CA LYS A 164 -16.38 -0.73 -15.84
C LYS A 164 -17.27 -0.04 -14.78
N GLY A 165 -17.74 1.18 -15.04
CA GLY A 165 -18.60 1.93 -14.12
C GLY A 165 -17.87 2.59 -12.95
N HIS A 166 -16.55 2.77 -13.07
CA HIS A 166 -15.72 3.36 -12.03
C HIS A 166 -15.19 4.74 -12.43
N PHE A 167 -14.57 5.43 -11.46
CA PHE A 167 -14.05 6.78 -11.61
C PHE A 167 -12.54 6.80 -11.69
N PHE A 168 -12.02 7.85 -12.33
CA PHE A 168 -10.59 8.10 -12.39
C PHE A 168 -10.29 9.60 -12.20
N CYS A 169 -9.13 9.89 -11.60
CA CYS A 169 -8.48 11.20 -11.58
C CYS A 169 -7.00 10.96 -11.88
N ILE A 170 -6.56 11.27 -13.09
CA ILE A 170 -5.20 10.99 -13.55
C ILE A 170 -4.55 12.29 -14.02
N ARG A 171 -3.34 12.54 -13.51
CA ARG A 171 -2.58 13.72 -13.92
C ARG A 171 -2.01 13.53 -15.32
N ALA A 172 -2.20 14.52 -16.19
CA ALA A 172 -1.56 14.56 -17.50
C ALA A 172 -0.20 15.27 -17.43
N LYS A 173 0.69 14.95 -18.40
CA LYS A 173 1.97 15.67 -18.55
C LYS A 173 1.71 17.03 -19.16
N VAL A 174 2.32 18.08 -18.60
CA VAL A 174 2.20 19.45 -19.11
C VAL A 174 2.74 19.59 -20.53
N ASN A 175 3.85 18.92 -20.81
CA ASN A 175 4.55 18.96 -22.11
C ASN A 175 4.04 17.90 -23.10
N SER A 176 2.87 17.32 -22.87
CA SER A 176 2.30 16.36 -23.78
C SER A 176 1.66 17.07 -24.98
N ASP A 177 1.88 16.52 -26.18
CA ASP A 177 1.13 16.92 -27.38
C ASP A 177 -0.35 16.53 -27.35
N LEU A 178 -0.86 16.24 -26.13
CA LEU A 178 -2.24 15.86 -25.92
C LEU A 178 -3.15 17.03 -26.26
N LYS A 179 -3.90 16.88 -27.34
CA LYS A 179 -4.87 17.86 -27.79
C LYS A 179 -6.21 17.61 -27.09
N VAL A 180 -6.81 18.70 -26.66
CA VAL A 180 -8.14 18.72 -26.02
C VAL A 180 -9.07 19.65 -26.78
N LEU A 181 -10.28 19.18 -27.02
CA LEU A 181 -11.34 19.96 -27.63
C LEU A 181 -12.20 20.53 -26.51
N ILE A 182 -12.17 21.85 -26.35
CA ILE A 182 -12.83 22.60 -25.28
C ILE A 182 -13.90 23.49 -25.91
N TYR A 183 -15.09 23.51 -25.33
CA TYR A 183 -16.12 24.43 -25.75
C TYR A 183 -15.81 25.85 -25.22
N ASP A 184 -15.57 26.79 -26.13
CA ASP A 184 -15.41 28.19 -25.79
C ASP A 184 -16.79 28.86 -25.69
N LYS A 185 -17.10 29.35 -24.48
CA LYS A 185 -18.40 30.01 -24.21
C LYS A 185 -18.54 31.36 -24.89
N LYS A 186 -17.42 32.05 -25.16
CA LYS A 186 -17.46 33.38 -25.80
C LYS A 186 -17.71 33.23 -27.30
N GLU A 187 -16.94 32.36 -27.93
CA GLU A 187 -16.98 32.11 -29.36
C GLU A 187 -18.08 31.12 -29.74
N LYS A 188 -18.74 30.48 -28.78
CA LYS A 188 -19.81 29.48 -28.97
C LYS A 188 -19.45 28.30 -29.89
N HIS A 189 -18.15 27.96 -29.97
CA HIS A 189 -17.67 26.82 -30.76
C HIS A 189 -16.59 26.03 -30.00
N TYR A 190 -16.21 24.86 -30.53
CA TYR A 190 -15.17 24.03 -29.96
C TYR A 190 -13.80 24.47 -30.46
N ILE A 191 -12.87 24.72 -29.57
CA ILE A 191 -11.49 25.08 -29.87
C ILE A 191 -10.58 23.90 -29.52
N CYS A 192 -9.69 23.54 -30.45
CA CYS A 192 -8.67 22.54 -30.23
C CYS A 192 -7.41 23.21 -29.67
N LYS A 193 -7.01 22.83 -28.45
CA LYS A 193 -5.79 23.34 -27.78
C LYS A 193 -4.92 22.21 -27.30
N LYS A 194 -3.60 22.43 -27.25
CA LYS A 194 -2.69 21.55 -26.49
C LYS A 194 -2.85 21.85 -25.00
N LEU A 195 -2.61 20.85 -24.13
CA LEU A 195 -2.63 21.09 -22.68
C LEU A 195 -1.64 22.16 -22.27
N SER A 196 -0.47 22.24 -22.89
CA SER A 196 0.58 23.23 -22.63
C SER A 196 0.15 24.70 -22.93
N GLU A 197 -0.87 24.90 -23.75
CA GLU A 197 -1.41 26.22 -24.09
C GLU A 197 -2.40 26.72 -23.03
N LEU A 198 -2.84 25.85 -22.12
CA LEU A 198 -3.78 26.19 -21.07
C LEU A 198 -3.02 26.67 -19.83
N THR A 199 -3.06 27.97 -19.57
CA THR A 199 -2.40 28.58 -18.43
C THR A 199 -3.37 28.88 -17.30
N VAL A 200 -2.91 28.77 -16.07
CA VAL A 200 -3.67 29.14 -14.87
C VAL A 200 -2.77 29.96 -13.94
N GLN A 201 -3.31 31.02 -13.38
CA GLN A 201 -2.60 31.83 -12.38
C GLN A 201 -2.44 31.06 -11.06
N LYS A 202 -1.43 31.40 -10.25
CA LYS A 202 -1.26 30.84 -8.90
C LYS A 202 -2.57 31.05 -8.11
N TYR A 203 -2.95 30.04 -7.34
CA TYR A 203 -4.18 30.02 -6.52
C TYR A 203 -5.50 29.96 -7.29
N HIS A 204 -5.48 29.91 -8.60
CA HIS A 204 -6.68 29.74 -9.40
C HIS A 204 -6.81 28.31 -9.92
N ALA A 205 -8.05 27.95 -10.22
CA ALA A 205 -8.35 26.67 -10.87
C ALA A 205 -9.30 26.92 -12.04
N LEU A 206 -9.10 26.18 -13.11
CA LEU A 206 -9.96 26.15 -14.28
C LEU A 206 -10.62 24.80 -14.40
N TYR A 207 -11.88 24.79 -14.76
CA TYR A 207 -12.70 23.59 -14.84
C TYR A 207 -13.39 23.50 -16.19
N TYR A 208 -13.12 22.43 -16.92
CA TYR A 208 -13.73 22.14 -18.21
C TYR A 208 -14.49 20.85 -18.13
N LYS A 209 -15.78 20.86 -18.44
CA LYS A 209 -16.67 19.71 -18.42
C LYS A 209 -16.85 19.17 -19.84
N ASN A 210 -16.92 17.85 -19.99
CA ASN A 210 -17.18 17.16 -21.25
C ASN A 210 -16.23 17.52 -22.41
N ILE A 211 -14.95 17.70 -22.12
CA ILE A 211 -13.94 17.88 -23.15
C ILE A 211 -13.74 16.60 -23.95
N SER A 212 -13.29 16.72 -25.20
CA SER A 212 -12.81 15.58 -25.98
C SER A 212 -11.31 15.54 -25.98
N VAL A 213 -10.73 14.38 -25.70
CA VAL A 213 -9.29 14.18 -25.57
C VAL A 213 -8.77 13.19 -26.61
N GLY A 214 -7.68 13.56 -27.29
CA GLY A 214 -6.96 12.74 -28.24
C GLY A 214 -7.72 12.45 -29.54
N LYS A 215 -7.09 11.67 -30.43
CA LYS A 215 -7.60 11.35 -31.76
C LYS A 215 -8.97 10.63 -31.75
N HIS A 216 -9.28 9.91 -30.71
CA HIS A 216 -10.53 9.13 -30.59
C HIS A 216 -11.61 9.85 -29.80
N HIS A 217 -11.50 11.16 -29.60
CA HIS A 217 -12.51 12.01 -28.97
C HIS A 217 -13.05 11.44 -27.64
N PHE A 218 -12.16 10.91 -26.78
CA PHE A 218 -12.56 10.40 -25.48
C PHE A 218 -13.14 11.53 -24.62
N LYS A 219 -14.38 11.38 -24.16
CA LYS A 219 -15.08 12.36 -23.35
C LYS A 219 -14.67 12.21 -21.87
N CYS A 220 -14.18 13.30 -21.31
CA CYS A 220 -13.87 13.37 -19.86
C CYS A 220 -13.90 14.83 -19.40
N ASN A 221 -13.56 15.08 -18.17
CA ASN A 221 -13.43 16.41 -17.57
C ASN A 221 -11.95 16.76 -17.41
N LEU A 222 -11.62 18.04 -17.46
CA LEU A 222 -10.30 18.58 -17.20
C LEU A 222 -10.37 19.61 -16.09
N SER A 223 -9.52 19.44 -15.08
CA SER A 223 -9.33 20.40 -14.01
C SER A 223 -7.87 20.83 -13.98
N ILE A 224 -7.64 22.12 -14.02
CA ILE A 224 -6.30 22.70 -13.98
C ILE A 224 -6.19 23.49 -12.69
N GLY A 225 -5.19 23.20 -11.86
CA GLY A 225 -4.96 23.92 -10.61
C GLY A 225 -3.49 24.17 -10.38
N ARG A 226 -3.16 25.32 -9.81
CA ARG A 226 -1.79 25.67 -9.44
C ARG A 226 -1.73 26.05 -7.96
N GLY A 227 -1.14 25.16 -7.16
CA GLY A 227 -0.96 25.36 -5.72
C GLY A 227 0.24 26.24 -5.39
N ASN A 228 0.35 26.63 -4.11
CA ASN A 228 1.42 27.50 -3.58
C ASN A 228 2.82 26.92 -3.73
N GLN A 229 2.94 25.60 -3.58
CA GLN A 229 4.23 24.89 -3.51
C GLN A 229 4.59 24.19 -4.82
N SER A 230 3.76 24.35 -5.86
CA SER A 230 3.98 23.70 -7.15
C SER A 230 4.30 24.78 -8.19
N ASP A 231 5.50 24.71 -8.76
CA ASP A 231 5.88 25.58 -9.87
C ASP A 231 5.07 25.26 -11.13
N ASP A 232 4.65 23.98 -11.29
CA ASP A 232 3.87 23.51 -12.41
C ASP A 232 2.39 23.32 -12.06
N PRO A 233 1.46 23.73 -12.94
CA PRO A 233 0.04 23.45 -12.76
C PRO A 233 -0.23 21.95 -12.87
N TRP A 234 -1.26 21.49 -12.16
CA TRP A 234 -1.76 20.13 -12.28
C TRP A 234 -2.88 20.10 -13.32
N PHE A 235 -2.72 19.27 -14.33
CA PHE A 235 -3.74 18.97 -15.31
C PHE A 235 -4.34 17.61 -14.97
N ILE A 236 -5.56 17.60 -14.43
CA ILE A 236 -6.23 16.37 -13.98
C ILE A 236 -7.35 16.03 -14.96
N LEU A 237 -7.18 14.91 -15.66
CA LEU A 237 -8.24 14.30 -16.44
C LEU A 237 -9.08 13.40 -15.54
N SER A 238 -10.40 13.52 -15.61
CA SER A 238 -11.30 12.78 -14.72
C SER A 238 -12.67 12.54 -15.35
N ASN A 239 -13.42 11.61 -14.81
CA ASN A 239 -14.85 11.43 -15.09
C ASN A 239 -15.75 11.75 -13.89
N ILE A 240 -15.21 12.43 -12.87
CA ILE A 240 -15.97 13.03 -11.76
C ILE A 240 -16.19 14.53 -12.02
N GLU A 241 -17.00 15.18 -11.18
CA GLU A 241 -17.21 16.61 -11.29
C GLU A 241 -15.88 17.39 -11.22
N PRO A 242 -15.62 18.32 -12.17
CA PRO A 242 -14.30 18.94 -12.31
C PRO A 242 -13.82 19.69 -11.07
N ASN A 243 -14.72 20.34 -10.34
CA ASN A 243 -14.38 21.09 -9.11
C ASN A 243 -13.92 20.18 -7.95
N GLN A 244 -14.19 18.87 -8.02
CA GLN A 244 -13.76 17.88 -7.03
C GLN A 244 -12.43 17.21 -7.40
N ALA A 245 -12.06 17.18 -8.69
CA ALA A 245 -10.97 16.36 -9.19
C ALA A 245 -9.60 16.70 -8.59
N ILE A 246 -9.29 17.98 -8.40
CA ILE A 246 -8.02 18.42 -7.79
C ILE A 246 -7.93 17.94 -6.33
N ARG A 247 -9.02 18.08 -5.57
CA ARG A 247 -9.09 17.60 -4.18
C ARG A 247 -8.98 16.09 -4.12
N GLU A 248 -9.68 15.35 -4.97
CA GLU A 248 -9.57 13.89 -5.02
C GLU A 248 -8.15 13.46 -5.36
N TYR A 249 -7.54 14.07 -6.37
CA TYR A 249 -6.16 13.77 -6.74
C TYR A 249 -5.15 14.03 -5.60
N SER A 250 -5.39 15.06 -4.78
CA SER A 250 -4.50 15.39 -3.65
C SER A 250 -4.41 14.27 -2.59
N HIS A 251 -5.38 13.35 -2.55
CA HIS A 251 -5.33 12.19 -1.67
C HIS A 251 -4.16 11.25 -1.95
N ARG A 252 -3.50 11.40 -3.09
CA ARG A 252 -2.31 10.65 -3.44
C ARG A 252 -1.14 10.95 -2.51
N PHE A 253 -0.94 12.22 -2.16
CA PHE A 253 0.19 12.67 -1.33
C PHE A 253 0.10 12.19 0.12
N ASP A 254 -1.10 12.16 0.69
CA ASP A 254 -1.31 11.66 2.06
C ASP A 254 -1.32 10.12 2.15
N GLY A 255 -1.40 9.44 1.01
CA GLY A 255 -1.59 8.00 0.94
C GLY A 255 -0.33 7.23 0.56
N ILE A 256 -0.13 7.06 -0.74
CA ILE A 256 0.87 6.11 -1.26
C ILE A 256 2.32 6.59 -1.04
N GLU A 257 2.57 7.90 -1.07
CA GLU A 257 3.92 8.44 -0.82
C GLU A 257 4.38 8.17 0.61
N MET A 258 3.49 8.30 1.59
CA MET A 258 3.78 7.96 2.98
C MET A 258 4.01 6.45 3.15
N PHE A 259 3.27 5.62 2.40
CA PHE A 259 3.48 4.19 2.38
C PHE A 259 4.86 3.84 1.80
N PHE A 260 5.25 4.39 0.66
CA PHE A 260 6.58 4.17 0.08
C PHE A 260 7.70 4.64 1.00
N LYS A 261 7.54 5.79 1.65
CA LYS A 261 8.50 6.30 2.62
C LYS A 261 8.69 5.33 3.78
N SER A 262 7.63 4.66 4.24
CA SER A 262 7.74 3.64 5.29
C SER A 262 8.49 2.39 4.84
N GLN A 263 8.42 2.05 3.55
CA GLN A 263 9.15 0.92 3.01
C GLN A 263 10.63 1.24 2.74
N LYS A 264 10.93 2.43 2.23
CA LYS A 264 12.29 2.83 1.83
C LYS A 264 13.14 3.25 3.03
N SER A 265 12.81 4.33 3.69
CA SER A 265 13.71 5.00 4.64
C SER A 265 13.22 5.04 6.08
N ASN A 266 11.92 5.00 6.32
CA ASN A 266 11.34 5.21 7.65
C ASN A 266 10.79 3.94 8.28
N GLY A 267 11.24 2.77 7.88
CA GLY A 267 10.73 1.51 8.40
C GLY A 267 11.58 0.32 8.01
N PHE A 268 11.33 -0.22 6.83
CA PHE A 268 11.98 -1.47 6.41
C PHE A 268 13.33 -1.28 5.71
N ASN A 269 13.70 -0.07 5.29
CA ASN A 269 14.91 0.22 4.51
C ASN A 269 15.11 -0.73 3.32
N LEU A 270 14.06 -0.91 2.52
CA LEU A 270 14.04 -1.85 1.41
C LEU A 270 15.18 -1.63 0.39
N GLU A 271 15.64 -0.40 0.26
CA GLU A 271 16.78 -0.05 -0.60
C GLU A 271 18.11 -0.68 -0.15
N LYS A 272 18.18 -1.24 1.06
CA LYS A 272 19.34 -1.98 1.57
C LYS A 272 19.32 -3.46 1.19
N THR A 273 18.25 -3.96 0.55
CA THR A 273 18.22 -5.36 0.10
C THR A 273 19.32 -5.61 -0.94
N ARG A 274 19.96 -6.79 -0.83
CA ARG A 274 20.96 -7.25 -1.79
C ARG A 274 20.40 -8.31 -2.74
N THR A 275 19.10 -8.54 -2.70
CA THR A 275 18.43 -9.54 -3.52
C THR A 275 18.36 -9.05 -4.96
N ARG A 276 18.90 -9.82 -5.92
CA ARG A 276 18.85 -9.54 -7.37
C ARG A 276 17.91 -10.48 -8.12
N ASN A 277 17.47 -11.56 -7.48
CA ASN A 277 16.50 -12.50 -8.05
C ASN A 277 15.09 -11.95 -7.88
N LEU A 278 14.33 -11.86 -8.98
CA LEU A 278 12.97 -11.29 -8.96
C LEU A 278 12.02 -12.10 -8.09
N HIS A 279 12.07 -13.44 -8.14
CA HIS A 279 11.23 -14.30 -7.32
C HIS A 279 11.50 -14.13 -5.81
N ALA A 280 12.79 -14.09 -5.43
CA ALA A 280 13.16 -13.84 -4.04
C ALA A 280 12.78 -12.43 -3.58
N PHE A 281 12.90 -11.42 -4.45
CA PHE A 281 12.43 -10.06 -4.18
C PHE A 281 10.92 -10.02 -4.00
N GLU A 282 10.15 -10.67 -4.86
CA GLU A 282 8.69 -10.73 -4.78
C GLU A 282 8.22 -11.40 -3.46
N ASN A 283 8.88 -12.48 -3.05
CA ASN A 283 8.62 -13.13 -1.77
C ASN A 283 8.92 -12.20 -0.58
N LEU A 284 10.07 -11.55 -0.59
CA LEU A 284 10.47 -10.57 0.43
C LEU A 284 9.50 -9.39 0.47
N TYR A 285 9.16 -8.83 -0.69
CA TYR A 285 8.26 -7.70 -0.81
C TYR A 285 6.84 -8.01 -0.31
N SER A 286 6.36 -9.23 -0.59
CA SER A 286 5.08 -9.73 -0.07
C SER A 286 5.06 -9.75 1.47
N ILE A 287 6.14 -10.18 2.10
CA ILE A 287 6.29 -10.20 3.55
C ILE A 287 6.32 -8.78 4.12
N ILE A 288 7.03 -7.85 3.46
CA ILE A 288 7.11 -6.44 3.85
C ILE A 288 5.75 -5.76 3.74
N CYS A 289 5.03 -5.97 2.63
CA CYS A 289 3.68 -5.45 2.46
C CYS A 289 2.72 -6.00 3.51
N PHE A 290 2.81 -7.29 3.82
CA PHE A 290 2.04 -7.91 4.89
C PHE A 290 2.38 -7.30 6.26
N ALA A 291 3.66 -7.15 6.59
CA ALA A 291 4.10 -6.56 7.85
C ALA A 291 3.63 -5.10 7.98
N GLY A 292 3.76 -4.29 6.93
CA GLY A 292 3.27 -2.91 6.90
C GLY A 292 1.76 -2.80 7.08
N LEU A 293 1.01 -3.68 6.42
CA LEU A 293 -0.43 -3.78 6.57
C LEU A 293 -0.82 -4.14 8.00
N TRP A 294 -0.18 -5.16 8.57
CA TRP A 294 -0.44 -5.61 9.93
C TRP A 294 -0.12 -4.52 10.97
N LEU A 295 1.03 -3.85 10.87
CA LEU A 295 1.40 -2.74 11.75
C LEU A 295 0.39 -1.58 11.67
N SER A 296 -0.09 -1.27 10.47
CA SER A 296 -1.11 -0.23 10.29
C SER A 296 -2.43 -0.59 10.97
N ILE A 297 -2.86 -1.85 10.84
CA ILE A 297 -4.08 -2.33 11.49
C ILE A 297 -3.93 -2.36 13.01
N LEU A 298 -2.79 -2.83 13.52
CA LEU A 298 -2.45 -2.83 14.94
C LEU A 298 -2.55 -1.42 15.53
N ALA A 299 -1.99 -0.40 14.85
CA ALA A 299 -2.07 0.98 15.28
C ALA A 299 -3.49 1.54 15.29
N ILE A 300 -4.28 1.23 14.25
CA ILE A 300 -5.69 1.67 14.17
C ILE A 300 -6.50 1.07 15.31
N ASP A 301 -6.34 -0.22 15.56
CA ASP A 301 -7.04 -0.93 16.62
C ASP A 301 -6.66 -0.39 17.99
N TYR A 302 -5.37 -0.23 18.23
CA TYR A 302 -4.86 0.31 19.50
C TYR A 302 -5.37 1.74 19.75
N THR A 303 -5.46 2.59 18.72
CA THR A 303 -5.99 3.96 18.87
C THR A 303 -7.49 4.02 19.11
N LYS A 304 -8.25 3.00 18.68
CA LYS A 304 -9.68 2.91 18.94
C LYS A 304 -9.97 2.44 20.37
N ASN A 305 -9.22 1.46 20.84
CA ASN A 305 -9.51 0.77 22.10
C ASN A 305 -8.87 1.43 23.31
N TYR A 306 -7.80 2.23 23.14
CA TYR A 306 -7.06 2.83 24.24
C TYR A 306 -6.99 4.37 24.10
N ALA A 307 -7.92 5.06 24.73
CA ALA A 307 -7.98 6.54 24.68
C ALA A 307 -6.69 7.23 25.16
N HIS A 308 -5.96 6.61 26.12
CA HIS A 308 -4.68 7.13 26.61
C HIS A 308 -3.56 7.04 25.55
N VAL A 309 -3.66 6.12 24.59
CA VAL A 309 -2.72 6.02 23.47
C VAL A 309 -2.84 7.20 22.52
N LYS A 310 -3.99 7.87 22.47
CA LYS A 310 -4.13 9.14 21.76
C LYS A 310 -3.15 10.20 22.28
N LYS A 311 -2.76 10.15 23.55
CA LYS A 311 -1.71 11.03 24.11
C LYS A 311 -0.31 10.71 23.56
N TYR A 312 -0.04 9.47 23.15
CA TYR A 312 1.23 9.05 22.52
C TYR A 312 1.26 9.28 21.00
N LEU A 313 0.11 9.48 20.39
CA LEU A 313 0.02 10.14 19.08
C LEU A 313 0.33 11.62 19.26
N ASN A 314 1.45 11.92 19.90
CA ASN A 314 1.81 13.27 20.31
C ASN A 314 1.58 14.24 19.15
N ILE A 315 0.60 15.04 19.38
CA ILE A 315 0.22 16.19 18.61
C ILE A 315 1.26 17.25 18.95
N ARG A 316 2.27 17.50 18.12
CA ARG A 316 3.06 18.71 18.24
C ARG A 316 2.23 19.85 17.72
N TYR A 317 1.99 20.83 18.57
CA TYR A 317 1.62 22.16 18.11
C TYR A 317 2.86 22.78 17.46
N VAL A 318 2.92 22.78 16.12
CA VAL A 318 3.97 23.49 15.41
C VAL A 318 3.61 24.95 15.46
N LYS A 319 4.41 25.79 16.14
CA LYS A 319 4.20 27.25 16.29
C LYS A 319 3.95 27.99 14.96
N ASN A 320 4.35 27.42 13.83
CA ASN A 320 4.24 28.03 12.50
C ASN A 320 3.04 27.52 11.68
N ASN A 321 2.14 26.75 12.26
CA ASN A 321 0.95 26.33 11.55
C ASN A 321 -0.09 27.46 11.62
N LYS A 322 -0.27 28.20 10.54
CA LYS A 322 -1.20 29.38 10.43
C LYS A 322 -2.61 29.12 10.99
N ASN A 323 -2.99 27.85 11.16
CA ASN A 323 -4.32 27.44 11.59
C ASN A 323 -4.35 26.80 13.00
N GLY A 324 -3.25 26.74 13.75
CA GLY A 324 -3.20 26.16 15.10
C GLY A 324 -3.62 24.68 15.20
N LYS A 325 -3.78 23.96 14.08
CA LYS A 325 -4.22 22.57 14.07
C LYS A 325 -3.09 21.64 14.47
N PRO A 326 -3.38 20.70 15.35
CA PRO A 326 -2.39 19.72 15.81
C PRO A 326 -1.93 18.82 14.65
N ILE A 327 -0.61 18.67 14.49
CA ILE A 327 -0.01 17.78 13.50
C ILE A 327 0.42 16.47 14.18
N ARG A 328 0.07 15.33 13.58
CA ARG A 328 0.55 14.03 14.04
C ARG A 328 2.05 13.91 13.79
N ILE A 329 2.80 13.57 14.83
CA ILE A 329 4.26 13.38 14.75
C ILE A 329 4.58 12.00 14.14
N LEU A 330 3.79 10.99 14.49
CA LEU A 330 3.98 9.62 13.99
C LEU A 330 2.95 9.30 12.92
N SER A 331 3.41 8.70 11.83
CA SER A 331 2.50 7.99 10.92
C SER A 331 1.88 6.80 11.67
N ILE A 332 0.73 6.31 11.22
CA ILE A 332 0.11 5.13 11.84
C ILE A 332 1.01 3.89 11.69
N PHE A 333 1.74 3.77 10.58
CA PHE A 333 2.77 2.74 10.43
C PHE A 333 3.83 2.84 11.54
N ASN A 334 4.42 4.02 11.76
CA ASN A 334 5.43 4.23 12.80
C ASN A 334 4.85 4.04 14.21
N LEU A 335 3.59 4.38 14.42
CA LEU A 335 2.90 4.08 15.66
C LEU A 335 2.80 2.56 15.88
N GLY A 336 2.34 1.82 14.86
CA GLY A 336 2.26 0.36 14.91
C GLY A 336 3.61 -0.27 15.17
N LEU A 337 4.66 0.22 14.50
CA LEU A 337 6.03 -0.22 14.71
C LEU A 337 6.51 0.04 16.15
N THR A 338 6.20 1.22 16.69
CA THR A 338 6.55 1.59 18.06
C THR A 338 5.82 0.72 19.09
N ILE A 339 4.50 0.49 18.88
CA ILE A 339 3.71 -0.39 19.74
C ILE A 339 4.28 -1.81 19.69
N PHE A 340 4.51 -2.33 18.48
CA PHE A 340 5.07 -3.66 18.29
C PHE A 340 6.43 -3.81 19.01
N ARG A 341 7.38 -2.91 18.76
CA ARG A 341 8.72 -2.95 19.37
C ARG A 341 8.68 -2.85 20.89
N ARG A 342 7.82 -2.01 21.47
CA ARG A 342 7.65 -1.91 22.92
C ARG A 342 7.10 -3.20 23.52
N CYS A 343 6.04 -3.73 22.95
CA CYS A 343 5.46 -4.99 23.40
C CYS A 343 6.47 -6.15 23.27
N PHE A 344 7.21 -6.15 22.18
CA PHE A 344 8.22 -7.16 21.90
C PHE A 344 9.41 -7.08 22.87
N ASN A 345 9.94 -5.88 23.13
CA ASN A 345 11.03 -5.68 24.08
C ASN A 345 10.59 -5.99 25.52
N SER A 346 9.38 -5.58 25.90
CA SER A 346 8.83 -5.94 27.22
C SER A 346 8.69 -7.45 27.36
N TYR A 347 8.34 -8.14 26.29
CA TYR A 347 8.25 -9.59 26.28
C TYR A 347 9.62 -10.26 26.32
N ILE A 348 10.62 -9.81 25.57
CA ILE A 348 11.98 -10.38 25.67
C ILE A 348 12.49 -10.24 27.09
N ASN A 349 12.28 -9.09 27.74
CA ASN A 349 12.69 -8.84 29.11
C ASN A 349 11.89 -9.70 30.14
N TYR A 350 10.64 -10.08 29.79
CA TYR A 350 9.79 -10.93 30.64
C TYR A 350 9.97 -12.43 30.33
N LYS A 351 10.44 -12.78 29.13
CA LYS A 351 10.54 -14.13 28.56
C LYS A 351 11.54 -15.04 29.27
N ILE A 352 12.33 -14.54 30.16
CA ILE A 352 13.09 -15.43 31.03
C ILE A 352 12.17 -16.43 31.76
N LYS A 353 10.85 -16.25 31.71
CA LYS A 353 9.89 -17.13 32.42
C LYS A 353 8.81 -17.88 31.62
N THR A 354 8.37 -17.50 30.42
CA THR A 354 7.34 -18.30 29.70
C THR A 354 7.25 -18.04 28.19
N ASN A 355 7.67 -18.99 27.37
CA ASN A 355 7.62 -18.96 25.88
C ASN A 355 6.20 -18.92 25.29
N MET A 356 5.17 -19.28 26.02
CA MET A 356 3.81 -19.49 25.51
C MET A 356 2.95 -18.21 25.43
N GLN A 357 3.18 -17.23 26.29
CA GLN A 357 2.30 -16.05 26.38
C GLN A 357 2.47 -15.03 25.25
N LEU A 358 3.65 -14.86 24.65
CA LEU A 358 3.81 -14.00 23.48
C LEU A 358 3.18 -14.60 22.22
N TYR A 359 3.33 -15.89 22.05
CA TYR A 359 2.73 -16.60 20.93
C TYR A 359 1.21 -16.49 21.00
N LEU A 360 0.66 -16.65 22.20
CA LEU A 360 -0.77 -16.43 22.46
C LEU A 360 -1.16 -14.96 22.31
N TRP A 361 -0.34 -14.02 22.76
CA TRP A 361 -0.60 -12.59 22.59
C TRP A 361 -0.50 -12.16 21.11
N LEU A 362 0.50 -12.62 20.37
CA LEU A 362 0.62 -12.37 18.93
C LEU A 362 -0.50 -13.03 18.14
N ILE A 363 -0.87 -14.26 18.49
CA ILE A 363 -2.01 -14.97 17.90
C ILE A 363 -3.31 -14.26 18.28
N GLN A 364 -3.49 -13.87 19.52
CA GLN A 364 -4.66 -13.13 19.96
C GLN A 364 -4.77 -11.78 19.27
N ASN A 365 -3.69 -11.01 19.17
CA ASN A 365 -3.70 -9.74 18.46
C ASN A 365 -3.78 -9.91 16.94
N PHE A 366 -3.18 -10.94 16.38
CA PHE A 366 -3.37 -11.33 14.99
C PHE A 366 -4.81 -11.78 14.75
N CYS A 367 -5.36 -12.64 15.60
CA CYS A 367 -6.76 -13.05 15.55
C CYS A 367 -7.70 -11.91 15.91
N PHE A 368 -7.33 -11.03 16.86
CA PHE A 368 -8.13 -9.86 17.24
C PHE A 368 -8.18 -8.81 16.13
N THR A 369 -7.07 -8.57 15.49
CA THR A 369 -7.00 -7.68 14.31
C THR A 369 -7.85 -8.24 13.17
N PHE A 370 -7.99 -9.56 13.07
CA PHE A 370 -8.79 -10.25 12.06
C PHE A 370 -10.20 -10.65 12.52
N TYR A 371 -10.52 -10.65 13.84
CA TYR A 371 -11.79 -11.12 14.41
C TYR A 371 -12.49 -10.08 15.32
N VAL A 372 -12.47 -8.81 14.95
CA VAL A 372 -13.12 -7.74 15.71
C VAL A 372 -14.61 -7.99 15.89
N LYS A 373 -14.99 -8.27 17.07
CA LYS A 373 -16.16 -8.00 17.92
C LYS A 373 -16.36 -9.11 18.94
N LEU A 374 -15.49 -9.13 19.93
CA LEU A 374 -15.89 -9.65 21.23
C LEU A 374 -15.67 -8.51 22.23
N PRO A 375 -16.64 -8.11 23.02
CA PRO A 375 -16.45 -7.08 24.04
C PRO A 375 -15.42 -7.55 25.03
N PHE A 376 -14.44 -6.71 25.29
CA PHE A 376 -13.27 -6.98 26.17
C PHE A 376 -13.64 -7.31 27.61
N ASN A 377 -14.89 -7.07 28.04
CA ASN A 377 -15.36 -7.28 29.39
C ASN A 377 -15.65 -8.74 29.78
N THR A 378 -15.46 -9.70 28.87
CA THR A 378 -15.72 -11.14 29.16
C THR A 378 -14.45 -12.00 29.31
N PHE A 379 -13.25 -11.40 29.34
CA PHE A 379 -12.02 -12.17 29.48
C PHE A 379 -11.43 -12.24 30.90
N CYS A 380 -12.11 -11.64 31.89
CA CYS A 380 -11.83 -11.93 33.28
C CYS A 380 -12.80 -13.03 33.76
N TYR A 381 -12.24 -14.21 33.96
CA TYR A 381 -12.88 -15.32 34.67
C TYR A 381 -14.20 -15.90 34.09
N GLU A 382 -14.10 -16.71 33.06
CA GLU A 382 -15.01 -17.85 32.93
C GLU A 382 -14.26 -19.09 32.40
N LYS A 383 -14.19 -20.07 33.28
CA LYS A 383 -13.79 -21.45 33.00
C LYS A 383 -14.85 -22.09 32.09
N ASN A 384 -14.71 -22.00 30.75
CA ASN A 384 -15.46 -22.89 29.89
C ASN A 384 -14.71 -23.21 28.57
N CYS A 385 -14.49 -24.49 28.40
CA CYS A 385 -13.52 -25.13 27.50
C CYS A 385 -13.76 -25.04 25.99
N ASN A 386 -14.82 -24.41 25.48
CA ASN A 386 -15.19 -24.49 24.05
C ASN A 386 -14.49 -23.43 23.17
N LYS A 387 -13.93 -22.36 23.74
CA LYS A 387 -13.15 -21.36 22.96
C LYS A 387 -11.70 -21.80 22.71
N ILE A 388 -11.18 -22.71 23.52
CA ILE A 388 -9.83 -23.28 23.38
C ILE A 388 -9.73 -24.20 22.14
N SER A 389 -10.82 -24.87 21.74
CA SER A 389 -10.82 -25.73 20.57
C SER A 389 -10.61 -24.96 19.25
N PHE A 390 -11.17 -23.75 19.14
CA PHE A 390 -11.03 -22.92 17.94
C PHE A 390 -9.62 -22.32 17.82
N LEU A 391 -9.05 -21.89 18.95
CA LEU A 391 -7.65 -21.43 18.99
C LEU A 391 -6.66 -22.57 18.76
N LYS A 392 -6.98 -23.79 19.24
CA LYS A 392 -6.24 -25.02 18.91
C LYS A 392 -6.30 -25.31 17.40
N ASN A 393 -7.43 -25.15 16.76
CA ASN A 393 -7.56 -25.38 15.32
C ASN A 393 -6.76 -24.38 14.46
N ILE A 394 -6.65 -23.11 14.90
CA ILE A 394 -5.78 -22.12 14.25
C ILE A 394 -4.31 -22.40 14.54
N ALA A 395 -3.95 -22.76 15.77
CA ALA A 395 -2.60 -23.18 16.13
C ALA A 395 -2.21 -24.46 15.37
N VAL A 396 -3.11 -25.44 15.28
CA VAL A 396 -2.93 -26.69 14.50
C VAL A 396 -2.79 -26.37 13.02
N PHE A 397 -3.56 -25.44 12.45
CA PHE A 397 -3.40 -25.02 11.05
C PHE A 397 -2.02 -24.38 10.79
N TYR A 398 -1.52 -23.57 11.72
CA TYR A 398 -0.16 -23.00 11.63
C TYR A 398 0.92 -24.04 11.89
N ILE A 399 0.72 -24.95 12.84
CA ILE A 399 1.61 -26.07 13.11
C ILE A 399 1.62 -27.04 11.91
N GLN A 400 0.48 -27.28 11.26
CA GLN A 400 0.41 -28.09 10.04
C GLN A 400 1.10 -27.42 8.85
N ILE A 401 0.97 -26.10 8.69
CA ILE A 401 1.76 -25.35 7.69
C ILE A 401 3.25 -25.46 8.02
N TYR A 402 3.63 -25.33 9.28
CA TYR A 402 5.02 -25.39 9.73
C TYR A 402 5.58 -26.81 9.64
N GLN A 403 4.81 -27.82 10.03
CA GLN A 403 5.21 -29.23 9.93
C GLN A 403 5.22 -29.74 8.49
N ASN A 404 4.31 -29.30 7.64
CA ASN A 404 4.35 -29.59 6.20
C ASN A 404 5.51 -28.87 5.51
N GLN A 405 5.92 -27.69 5.98
CA GLN A 405 7.11 -27.01 5.47
C GLN A 405 8.41 -27.65 6.00
N SER A 406 8.44 -28.11 7.24
CA SER A 406 9.62 -28.82 7.75
C SER A 406 9.82 -30.18 7.07
N LYS A 407 8.74 -30.91 6.77
CA LYS A 407 8.83 -32.16 5.96
C LYS A 407 9.30 -31.91 4.52
N LEU A 408 9.05 -30.73 3.96
CA LEU A 408 9.48 -30.33 2.62
C LEU A 408 10.91 -29.78 2.55
N ILE A 409 11.53 -29.50 3.71
CA ILE A 409 12.92 -29.03 3.83
C ILE A 409 13.88 -30.24 4.01
N TYR A 410 13.37 -31.40 4.40
CA TYR A 410 14.15 -32.63 4.60
C TYR A 410 13.96 -33.69 3.48
N GLN A 411 13.19 -33.37 2.44
CA GLN A 411 13.19 -34.04 1.13
C GLN A 411 13.83 -33.12 0.09
#